data_b0bfe070dd8c2078494b65d0205d59ee
#
_entry.id   b0bfe070dd8c2078494b65d0205d59ee
#
_cell.length_a   1.000
_cell.length_b   1.000
_cell.length_c   1.000
_cell.angle_alpha   90.00
_cell.angle_beta   90.00
_cell.angle_gamma   90.00
#
_symmetry.space_group_name_H-M   'P 1'
#
loop_
_entity.id
_entity.type
_entity.pdbx_description
1 polymer ?
#
loop_
_entity_poly.entity_id
_entity_poly.type
_entity_poly.pdbx_seq_one_letter_code
_entity_poly.pdbx_strand_id
1 'polypeptide(L)'
;KNVKFKIIILGSLIIAGVLNTIFTQGSIHLFHSSLVPVNFLIIGNIMKDLIVLLIVLLSTSLLHSISQRQQILLENERLIADNIRIRYEVLKNQVDPHFLFNSLNTLDGLIGMDNDRAHEYVQNLSQVFRYAIGNKEIVHLDEELDFTESYAHLMKIRYGENIQIQYNIAEKYKIWYIMPISLQLLVENAIKHNVISTKHPLVITIETTPNDTIRVLNTIQLKKEAEQGEGIGLANLTERYKLLFQKEVSITITDIFCVEIALIKELEDTKFKNNQHQMSPVQAGRIQCDF
;
A
#
# COMPACT_ATOMS: atom_id res chain seq x y z
N LYS A 1 16.59 3.74 -27.96
CA LYS A 1 17.72 4.50 -27.33
C LYS A 1 19.08 3.85 -27.61
N ASN A 2 19.21 2.53 -27.55
CA ASN A 2 20.47 1.81 -27.81
C ASN A 2 21.02 2.00 -29.22
N VAL A 3 20.20 2.25 -30.23
CA VAL A 3 20.66 2.44 -31.62
C VAL A 3 21.37 3.78 -31.80
N LYS A 4 20.82 4.88 -31.25
CA LYS A 4 21.46 6.20 -31.32
C LYS A 4 22.83 6.22 -30.63
N PHE A 5 22.94 5.55 -29.49
CA PHE A 5 24.19 5.45 -28.75
C PHE A 5 25.24 4.64 -29.52
N LYS A 6 24.87 3.51 -30.13
CA LYS A 6 25.74 2.73 -31.00
C LYS A 6 26.23 3.53 -32.22
N ILE A 7 25.35 4.36 -32.81
CA ILE A 7 25.71 5.22 -33.95
C ILE A 7 26.74 6.28 -33.54
N ILE A 8 26.58 6.90 -32.35
CA ILE A 8 27.52 7.91 -31.83
C ILE A 8 28.90 7.26 -31.58
N ILE A 9 28.93 6.08 -30.97
CA ILE A 9 30.19 5.35 -30.74
C ILE A 9 30.87 5.01 -32.07
N LEU A 10 30.11 4.47 -33.02
CA LEU A 10 30.66 4.12 -34.33
C LEU A 10 31.18 5.36 -35.07
N GLY A 11 30.44 6.47 -35.00
CA GLY A 11 30.87 7.75 -35.60
C GLY A 11 32.15 8.30 -34.95
N SER A 12 32.26 8.27 -33.62
CA SER A 12 33.45 8.71 -32.91
C SER A 12 34.68 7.84 -33.22
N LEU A 13 34.50 6.52 -33.34
CA LEU A 13 35.57 5.59 -33.75
C LEU A 13 36.05 5.85 -35.17
N ILE A 14 35.13 6.12 -36.11
CA ILE A 14 35.48 6.43 -37.50
C ILE A 14 36.28 7.77 -37.57
N ILE A 15 35.79 8.81 -36.87
CA ILE A 15 36.47 10.11 -36.82
C ILE A 15 37.86 9.98 -36.19
N ALA A 16 37.97 9.27 -35.08
CA ALA A 16 39.24 9.00 -34.43
C ALA A 16 40.21 8.24 -35.35
N GLY A 17 39.73 7.23 -36.08
CA GLY A 17 40.51 6.48 -37.08
C GLY A 17 41.02 7.35 -38.24
N VAL A 18 40.16 8.22 -38.80
CA VAL A 18 40.52 9.15 -39.89
C VAL A 18 41.56 10.17 -39.41
N LEU A 19 41.35 10.79 -38.24
CA LEU A 19 42.31 11.74 -37.68
C LEU A 19 43.64 11.08 -37.38
N ASN A 20 43.62 9.87 -36.91
CA ASN A 20 44.81 9.09 -36.62
C ASN A 20 45.62 8.72 -37.90
N THR A 21 44.95 8.31 -38.96
CA THR A 21 45.62 8.07 -40.28
C THR A 21 46.23 9.32 -40.85
N ILE A 22 45.55 10.45 -40.82
CA ILE A 22 46.08 11.75 -41.29
C ILE A 22 47.33 12.14 -40.48
N PHE A 23 47.28 12.03 -39.15
CA PHE A 23 48.43 12.35 -38.30
C PHE A 23 49.60 11.40 -38.51
N THR A 24 49.36 10.13 -38.72
CA THR A 24 50.36 9.11 -38.98
C THR A 24 51.06 9.36 -40.32
N GLN A 25 50.32 9.64 -41.39
CA GLN A 25 50.91 10.00 -42.68
C GLN A 25 51.71 11.30 -42.63
N GLY A 26 51.17 12.33 -41.91
CA GLY A 26 51.87 13.59 -41.67
C GLY A 26 53.18 13.39 -40.91
N SER A 27 53.24 12.56 -39.91
CA SER A 27 54.45 12.25 -39.15
C SER A 27 55.46 11.50 -39.94
N ILE A 28 55.08 10.50 -40.77
CA ILE A 28 55.96 9.78 -41.65
C ILE A 28 56.54 10.73 -42.67
N HIS A 29 55.79 11.62 -43.25
CA HIS A 29 56.29 12.58 -44.28
C HIS A 29 57.27 13.60 -43.70
N LEU A 30 57.02 14.10 -42.46
CA LEU A 30 57.85 15.06 -41.75
C LEU A 30 59.20 14.44 -41.29
N PHE A 31 59.21 13.17 -40.89
CA PHE A 31 60.38 12.50 -40.32
C PHE A 31 61.14 11.58 -41.31
N HIS A 32 60.67 11.48 -42.55
CA HIS A 32 61.33 10.67 -43.59
C HIS A 32 62.76 11.12 -43.88
N SER A 33 63.17 12.33 -43.50
CA SER A 33 64.56 12.85 -43.66
C SER A 33 65.40 12.76 -42.39
N SER A 34 64.86 12.18 -41.28
CA SER A 34 65.56 12.07 -40.00
C SER A 34 66.25 10.70 -39.82
N LEU A 35 67.31 10.68 -39.02
CA LEU A 35 68.09 9.47 -38.66
C LEU A 35 67.36 8.43 -37.82
N VAL A 36 66.04 8.52 -37.71
CA VAL A 36 65.19 7.63 -36.86
C VAL A 36 64.85 6.37 -37.68
N PRO A 37 65.16 5.17 -37.19
CA PRO A 37 64.83 3.91 -37.89
C PRO A 37 63.28 3.79 -38.06
N VAL A 38 62.85 3.41 -39.28
CA VAL A 38 61.39 3.27 -39.63
C VAL A 38 60.64 2.38 -38.66
N ASN A 39 61.26 1.36 -38.11
CA ASN A 39 60.67 0.46 -37.11
C ASN A 39 60.26 1.18 -35.83
N PHE A 40 60.98 2.20 -35.38
CA PHE A 40 60.61 3.00 -34.18
C PHE A 40 59.38 3.86 -34.43
N LEU A 41 59.22 4.40 -35.62
CA LEU A 41 58.04 5.18 -36.01
C LEU A 41 56.81 4.29 -36.10
N ILE A 42 56.93 3.08 -36.61
CA ILE A 42 55.79 2.12 -36.67
C ILE A 42 55.34 1.71 -35.26
N ILE A 43 56.32 1.34 -34.41
CA ILE A 43 55.95 0.96 -33.00
C ILE A 43 55.34 2.10 -32.28
N GLY A 44 55.80 3.34 -32.37
CA GLY A 44 55.23 4.52 -31.75
C GLY A 44 53.80 4.80 -32.22
N ASN A 45 53.49 4.61 -33.50
CA ASN A 45 52.15 4.74 -34.02
C ASN A 45 51.21 3.65 -33.50
N ILE A 46 51.63 2.40 -33.45
CA ILE A 46 50.83 1.30 -32.89
C ILE A 46 50.52 1.56 -31.42
N MET A 47 51.50 1.99 -30.61
CA MET A 47 51.30 2.31 -29.21
C MET A 47 50.30 3.45 -29.00
N LYS A 48 50.43 4.52 -29.82
CA LYS A 48 49.48 5.64 -29.82
C LYS A 48 48.06 5.16 -30.14
N ASP A 49 47.88 4.30 -31.14
CA ASP A 49 46.61 3.77 -31.58
C ASP A 49 45.94 2.92 -30.48
N LEU A 50 46.72 2.10 -29.78
CA LEU A 50 46.27 1.33 -28.63
C LEU A 50 45.82 2.24 -27.47
N ILE A 51 46.55 3.32 -27.20
CA ILE A 51 46.17 4.29 -26.14
C ILE A 51 44.84 4.98 -26.49
N VAL A 52 44.73 5.45 -27.77
CA VAL A 52 43.48 6.08 -28.23
C VAL A 52 42.29 5.11 -28.11
N LEU A 53 42.47 3.86 -28.55
CA LEU A 53 41.44 2.83 -28.43
C LEU A 53 41.04 2.60 -26.97
N LEU A 54 42.01 2.50 -26.06
CA LEU A 54 41.76 2.32 -24.62
C LEU A 54 40.96 3.50 -24.04
N ILE A 55 41.34 4.73 -24.39
CA ILE A 55 40.60 5.95 -23.91
C ILE A 55 39.16 5.94 -24.42
N VAL A 56 38.92 5.59 -25.68
CA VAL A 56 37.57 5.50 -26.25
C VAL A 56 36.75 4.42 -25.55
N LEU A 57 37.32 3.25 -25.30
CA LEU A 57 36.64 2.16 -24.59
C LEU A 57 36.29 2.54 -23.14
N LEU A 58 37.21 3.17 -22.41
CA LEU A 58 36.99 3.63 -21.06
C LEU A 58 35.93 4.74 -21.00
N SER A 59 36.01 5.72 -21.90
CA SER A 59 35.03 6.81 -21.93
C SER A 59 33.60 6.33 -22.27
N THR A 60 33.48 5.41 -23.24
CA THR A 60 32.17 4.81 -23.59
C THR A 60 31.61 3.96 -22.46
N SER A 61 32.44 3.18 -21.76
CA SER A 61 32.06 2.40 -20.61
C SER A 61 31.58 3.31 -19.45
N LEU A 62 32.32 4.39 -19.18
CA LEU A 62 31.95 5.37 -18.13
C LEU A 62 30.63 6.06 -18.44
N LEU A 63 30.44 6.56 -19.67
CA LEU A 63 29.19 7.19 -20.10
C LEU A 63 28.01 6.22 -20.00
N HIS A 64 28.20 4.95 -20.36
CA HIS A 64 27.18 3.92 -20.23
C HIS A 64 26.78 3.68 -18.75
N SER A 65 27.79 3.56 -17.88
CA SER A 65 27.57 3.37 -16.44
C SER A 65 26.84 4.56 -15.80
N ILE A 66 27.19 5.80 -16.18
CA ILE A 66 26.51 7.01 -15.71
C ILE A 66 25.05 7.00 -16.17
N SER A 67 24.80 6.70 -17.44
CA SER A 67 23.44 6.64 -17.99
C SER A 67 22.57 5.57 -17.31
N GLN A 68 23.15 4.40 -17.02
CA GLN A 68 22.44 3.34 -16.28
C GLN A 68 22.11 3.79 -14.85
N ARG A 69 23.06 4.39 -14.14
CA ARG A 69 22.82 4.90 -12.78
C ARG A 69 21.71 5.95 -12.76
N GLN A 70 21.69 6.87 -13.71
CA GLN A 70 20.63 7.88 -13.83
C GLN A 70 19.25 7.24 -14.08
N GLN A 71 19.18 6.19 -14.92
CA GLN A 71 17.92 5.48 -15.15
C GLN A 71 17.42 4.77 -13.89
N ILE A 72 18.30 4.11 -13.15
CA ILE A 72 17.96 3.44 -11.89
C ILE A 72 17.48 4.47 -10.85
N LEU A 73 18.13 5.63 -10.75
CA LEU A 73 17.71 6.68 -9.83
C LEU A 73 16.31 7.22 -10.18
N LEU A 74 16.05 7.51 -11.45
CA LEU A 74 14.73 7.97 -11.91
C LEU A 74 13.65 6.93 -11.72
N GLU A 75 13.96 5.65 -11.91
CA GLU A 75 13.01 4.54 -11.64
C GLU A 75 12.72 4.41 -10.15
N ASN A 76 13.75 4.51 -9.30
CA ASN A 76 13.59 4.49 -7.86
C ASN A 76 12.74 5.68 -7.35
N GLU A 77 12.99 6.88 -7.86
CA GLU A 77 12.15 8.06 -7.55
C GLU A 77 10.69 7.86 -7.94
N ARG A 78 10.42 7.24 -9.11
CA ARG A 78 9.06 6.89 -9.53
C ARG A 78 8.41 5.88 -8.60
N LEU A 79 9.13 4.81 -8.26
CA LEU A 79 8.61 3.80 -7.34
C LEU A 79 8.30 4.37 -5.96
N ILE A 80 9.12 5.29 -5.46
CA ILE A 80 8.86 5.99 -4.19
C ILE A 80 7.61 6.87 -4.33
N ALA A 81 7.49 7.64 -5.41
CA ALA A 81 6.33 8.50 -5.64
C ALA A 81 5.03 7.69 -5.78
N ASP A 82 5.07 6.57 -6.51
CA ASP A 82 3.93 5.66 -6.66
C ASP A 82 3.55 5.02 -5.31
N ASN A 83 4.52 4.62 -4.50
CA ASN A 83 4.28 4.07 -3.16
C ASN A 83 3.62 5.10 -2.23
N ILE A 84 4.11 6.36 -2.26
CA ILE A 84 3.51 7.46 -1.49
C ILE A 84 2.08 7.72 -1.98
N ARG A 85 1.83 7.70 -3.28
CA ARG A 85 0.50 7.89 -3.86
C ARG A 85 -0.45 6.79 -3.43
N ILE A 86 -0.04 5.53 -3.54
CA ILE A 86 -0.84 4.38 -3.10
C ILE A 86 -1.16 4.49 -1.60
N ARG A 87 -0.17 4.81 -0.76
CA ARG A 87 -0.39 5.01 0.66
C ARG A 87 -1.36 6.17 0.95
N TYR A 88 -1.25 7.27 0.20
CA TYR A 88 -2.17 8.40 0.32
C TYR A 88 -3.60 8.01 -0.11
N GLU A 89 -3.77 7.28 -1.19
CA GLU A 89 -5.09 6.80 -1.65
C GLU A 89 -5.70 5.82 -0.64
N VAL A 90 -4.90 4.91 -0.08
CA VAL A 90 -5.33 4.01 1.01
C VAL A 90 -5.76 4.82 2.24
N LEU A 91 -4.95 5.79 2.68
CA LEU A 91 -5.27 6.65 3.83
C LEU A 91 -6.53 7.49 3.58
N LYS A 92 -6.67 8.06 2.38
CA LYS A 92 -7.86 8.84 1.98
C LYS A 92 -9.13 7.98 1.98
N ASN A 93 -9.03 6.70 1.60
CA ASN A 93 -10.16 5.77 1.54
C ASN A 93 -10.45 5.09 2.89
N GLN A 94 -9.58 5.22 3.90
CA GLN A 94 -9.81 4.69 5.25
C GLN A 94 -10.93 5.42 6.00
N VAL A 95 -11.24 6.64 5.59
CA VAL A 95 -12.38 7.39 6.12
C VAL A 95 -13.41 7.52 5.01
N ASP A 96 -14.50 6.77 5.07
CA ASP A 96 -15.63 6.95 4.15
C ASP A 96 -16.16 8.39 4.29
N PRO A 97 -16.04 9.25 3.26
CA PRO A 97 -16.52 10.62 3.33
C PRO A 97 -18.04 10.69 3.63
N HIS A 98 -18.79 9.72 3.13
CA HIS A 98 -20.23 9.64 3.37
C HIS A 98 -20.53 9.30 4.84
N PHE A 99 -19.75 8.40 5.47
CA PHE A 99 -19.85 8.15 6.90
C PHE A 99 -19.55 9.41 7.72
N LEU A 100 -18.50 10.16 7.36
CA LEU A 100 -18.13 11.41 8.03
C LEU A 100 -19.25 12.46 7.92
N PHE A 101 -19.75 12.74 6.71
CA PHE A 101 -20.85 13.69 6.52
C PHE A 101 -22.12 13.30 7.28
N ASN A 102 -22.48 12.03 7.24
CA ASN A 102 -23.65 11.52 7.98
C ASN A 102 -23.47 11.64 9.48
N SER A 103 -22.25 11.40 9.99
CA SER A 103 -21.94 11.55 11.41
C SER A 103 -22.03 13.00 11.86
N LEU A 104 -21.52 13.94 11.07
CA LEU A 104 -21.63 15.37 11.36
C LEU A 104 -23.08 15.85 11.34
N ASN A 105 -23.88 15.41 10.37
CA ASN A 105 -25.31 15.76 10.30
C ASN A 105 -26.10 15.20 11.52
N THR A 106 -25.77 13.97 11.95
CA THR A 106 -26.37 13.38 13.14
C THR A 106 -26.00 14.17 14.39
N LEU A 107 -24.74 14.56 14.53
CA LEU A 107 -24.25 15.39 15.63
C LEU A 107 -24.94 16.76 15.66
N ASP A 108 -25.05 17.43 14.51
CA ASP A 108 -25.76 18.71 14.39
C ASP A 108 -27.21 18.61 14.86
N GLY A 109 -27.90 17.53 14.49
CA GLY A 109 -29.25 17.24 14.96
C GLY A 109 -29.36 16.96 16.47
N LEU A 110 -28.29 16.49 17.11
CA LEU A 110 -28.27 16.24 18.57
C LEU A 110 -27.94 17.52 19.36
N ILE A 111 -27.13 18.41 18.83
CA ILE A 111 -26.72 19.66 19.47
C ILE A 111 -27.98 20.54 19.69
N GLY A 112 -28.20 20.93 20.95
CA GLY A 112 -29.36 21.74 21.33
C GLY A 112 -30.64 20.96 21.62
N MET A 113 -30.74 19.68 21.25
CA MET A 113 -31.84 18.79 21.61
C MET A 113 -31.50 17.94 22.82
N ASP A 114 -30.31 17.34 22.82
CA ASP A 114 -29.80 16.44 23.86
C ASP A 114 -28.27 16.53 23.91
N ASN A 115 -27.76 17.45 24.70
CA ASN A 115 -26.33 17.71 24.77
C ASN A 115 -25.54 16.53 25.36
N ASP A 116 -26.11 15.73 26.26
CA ASP A 116 -25.47 14.57 26.86
C ASP A 116 -25.27 13.49 25.78
N ARG A 117 -26.30 13.22 24.97
CA ARG A 117 -26.21 12.31 23.83
C ARG A 117 -25.27 12.82 22.74
N ALA A 118 -25.24 14.14 22.49
CA ALA A 118 -24.27 14.73 21.55
C ALA A 118 -22.84 14.50 22.03
N HIS A 119 -22.58 14.65 23.32
CA HIS A 119 -21.27 14.40 23.91
C HIS A 119 -20.83 12.93 23.81
N GLU A 120 -21.75 12.03 24.16
CA GLU A 120 -21.55 10.58 24.02
C GLU A 120 -21.28 10.18 22.55
N TYR A 121 -22.02 10.78 21.60
CA TYR A 121 -21.82 10.58 20.18
C TYR A 121 -20.41 10.99 19.73
N VAL A 122 -19.93 12.17 20.16
CA VAL A 122 -18.57 12.66 19.84
C VAL A 122 -17.49 11.73 20.41
N GLN A 123 -17.68 11.21 21.62
CA GLN A 123 -16.72 10.27 22.22
C GLN A 123 -16.62 8.97 21.39
N ASN A 124 -17.75 8.36 21.06
CA ASN A 124 -17.78 7.14 20.24
C ASN A 124 -17.21 7.41 18.82
N LEU A 125 -17.56 8.53 18.20
CA LEU A 125 -17.03 8.93 16.90
C LEU A 125 -15.50 9.09 16.94
N SER A 126 -14.99 9.69 18.01
CA SER A 126 -13.55 9.85 18.21
C SER A 126 -12.82 8.51 18.38
N GLN A 127 -13.45 7.54 19.06
CA GLN A 127 -12.91 6.18 19.20
C GLN A 127 -12.86 5.47 17.84
N VAL A 128 -13.96 5.56 17.06
CA VAL A 128 -14.05 4.98 15.72
C VAL A 128 -12.95 5.54 14.81
N PHE A 129 -12.77 6.85 14.78
CA PHE A 129 -11.71 7.45 13.95
C PHE A 129 -10.30 7.10 14.42
N ARG A 130 -10.06 7.08 15.73
CA ARG A 130 -8.74 6.72 16.28
C ARG A 130 -8.35 5.29 15.91
N TYR A 131 -9.28 4.37 15.97
CA TYR A 131 -9.06 2.99 15.58
C TYR A 131 -8.85 2.85 14.07
N ALA A 132 -9.70 3.48 13.25
CA ALA A 132 -9.63 3.41 11.79
C ALA A 132 -8.33 4.01 11.21
N ILE A 133 -7.77 5.06 11.86
CA ILE A 133 -6.49 5.67 11.44
C ILE A 133 -5.29 4.85 11.96
N GLY A 134 -5.51 3.94 12.91
CA GLY A 134 -4.46 3.06 13.44
C GLY A 134 -3.89 2.13 12.36
N ASN A 135 -2.55 2.12 12.22
CA ASN A 135 -1.85 1.27 11.25
C ASN A 135 -1.56 -0.14 11.79
N LYS A 136 -2.51 -0.75 12.50
CA LYS A 136 -2.36 -2.14 12.96
C LYS A 136 -2.72 -3.10 11.82
N GLU A 137 -1.88 -4.09 11.57
CA GLU A 137 -2.19 -5.15 10.58
C GLU A 137 -3.05 -6.25 11.20
N ILE A 138 -2.93 -6.46 12.50
CA ILE A 138 -3.60 -7.49 13.29
C ILE A 138 -3.88 -6.93 14.68
N VAL A 139 -5.01 -7.30 15.25
CA VAL A 139 -5.44 -6.87 16.60
C VAL A 139 -5.99 -8.07 17.37
N HIS A 140 -6.13 -7.94 18.69
CA HIS A 140 -6.90 -8.89 19.48
C HIS A 140 -8.41 -8.71 19.22
N LEU A 141 -9.16 -9.80 19.38
CA LEU A 141 -10.62 -9.76 19.15
C LEU A 141 -11.34 -8.79 20.12
N ASP A 142 -10.86 -8.65 21.36
CA ASP A 142 -11.42 -7.69 22.30
C ASP A 142 -11.31 -6.24 21.77
N GLU A 143 -10.16 -5.83 21.23
CA GLU A 143 -9.97 -4.51 20.62
C GLU A 143 -10.93 -4.28 19.43
N GLU A 144 -11.12 -5.29 18.59
CA GLU A 144 -12.05 -5.22 17.46
C GLU A 144 -13.51 -5.16 17.89
N LEU A 145 -13.86 -5.86 18.98
CA LEU A 145 -15.19 -5.81 19.58
C LEU A 145 -15.49 -4.43 20.17
N ASP A 146 -14.57 -3.86 20.96
CA ASP A 146 -14.73 -2.51 21.53
C ASP A 146 -14.93 -1.45 20.45
N PHE A 147 -14.19 -1.57 19.35
CA PHE A 147 -14.37 -0.72 18.18
C PHE A 147 -15.74 -0.93 17.51
N THR A 148 -16.14 -2.18 17.32
CA THR A 148 -17.41 -2.53 16.70
C THR A 148 -18.60 -2.07 17.57
N GLU A 149 -18.48 -2.15 18.91
CA GLU A 149 -19.48 -1.62 19.85
C GLU A 149 -19.60 -0.10 19.74
N SER A 150 -18.48 0.62 19.66
CA SER A 150 -18.49 2.07 19.46
C SER A 150 -19.19 2.45 18.15
N TYR A 151 -18.90 1.71 17.06
CA TYR A 151 -19.56 1.88 15.77
C TYR A 151 -21.07 1.56 15.85
N ALA A 152 -21.43 0.45 16.52
CA ALA A 152 -22.81 0.03 16.74
C ALA A 152 -23.62 1.09 17.50
N HIS A 153 -23.00 1.73 18.50
CA HIS A 153 -23.62 2.83 19.25
C HIS A 153 -23.96 4.02 18.34
N LEU A 154 -23.05 4.42 17.45
CA LEU A 154 -23.32 5.48 16.47
C LEU A 154 -24.49 5.10 15.53
N MET A 155 -24.54 3.84 15.10
CA MET A 155 -25.66 3.35 14.26
C MET A 155 -26.97 3.31 15.03
N LYS A 156 -26.97 2.94 16.30
CA LYS A 156 -28.15 2.95 17.15
C LYS A 156 -28.73 4.36 17.34
N ILE A 157 -27.86 5.37 17.48
CA ILE A 157 -28.30 6.77 17.54
C ILE A 157 -29.00 7.18 16.23
N ARG A 158 -28.45 6.73 15.06
CA ARG A 158 -28.98 7.08 13.74
C ARG A 158 -30.28 6.35 13.38
N TYR A 159 -30.36 5.05 13.68
CA TYR A 159 -31.49 4.19 13.28
C TYR A 159 -32.47 3.88 14.41
N GLY A 160 -32.18 4.30 15.65
CA GLY A 160 -32.97 4.03 16.82
C GLY A 160 -33.08 2.54 17.17
N GLU A 161 -34.22 2.12 17.67
CA GLU A 161 -34.48 0.70 18.02
C GLU A 161 -34.70 -0.20 16.80
N ASN A 162 -34.59 0.35 15.58
CA ASN A 162 -34.76 -0.43 14.35
C ASN A 162 -33.52 -1.24 13.99
N ILE A 163 -32.40 -1.04 14.71
CA ILE A 163 -31.19 -1.86 14.59
C ILE A 163 -30.85 -2.47 15.95
N GLN A 164 -30.53 -3.76 15.93
CA GLN A 164 -30.12 -4.49 17.12
C GLN A 164 -28.87 -5.31 16.77
N ILE A 165 -27.81 -5.17 17.56
CA ILE A 165 -26.57 -5.95 17.39
C ILE A 165 -26.39 -6.79 18.66
N GLN A 166 -26.29 -8.10 18.47
CA GLN A 166 -26.18 -9.09 19.53
C GLN A 166 -24.78 -9.71 19.49
N TYR A 167 -24.16 -9.85 20.66
CA TYR A 167 -22.82 -10.39 20.80
C TYR A 167 -22.86 -11.69 21.63
N ASN A 168 -22.46 -12.80 21.03
CA ASN A 168 -22.37 -14.13 21.64
C ASN A 168 -20.91 -14.60 21.59
N ILE A 169 -20.04 -13.97 22.34
CA ILE A 169 -18.60 -14.15 22.29
C ILE A 169 -18.14 -14.98 23.48
N ALA A 170 -17.48 -16.11 23.21
CA ALA A 170 -16.86 -16.89 24.28
C ALA A 170 -15.54 -16.24 24.72
N GLU A 171 -15.37 -16.09 26.06
CA GLU A 171 -14.23 -15.38 26.65
C GLU A 171 -12.87 -15.84 26.17
N LYS A 172 -12.69 -17.15 25.93
CA LYS A 172 -11.44 -17.72 25.45
C LYS A 172 -10.94 -17.13 24.14
N TYR A 173 -11.83 -16.60 23.29
CA TYR A 173 -11.47 -16.05 21.99
C TYR A 173 -11.10 -14.59 22.02
N LYS A 174 -11.38 -13.84 23.07
CA LYS A 174 -11.10 -12.41 23.15
C LYS A 174 -9.63 -12.05 22.96
N ILE A 175 -8.73 -12.93 23.40
CA ILE A 175 -7.27 -12.76 23.26
C ILE A 175 -6.72 -13.29 21.92
N TRP A 176 -7.58 -13.85 21.06
CA TRP A 176 -7.16 -14.33 19.74
C TRP A 176 -7.10 -13.16 18.75
N TYR A 177 -6.40 -13.38 17.66
CA TYR A 177 -6.14 -12.34 16.69
C TYR A 177 -7.17 -12.36 15.54
N ILE A 178 -7.46 -11.16 15.05
CA ILE A 178 -8.32 -10.88 13.91
C ILE A 178 -7.74 -9.73 13.10
N MET A 179 -8.11 -9.62 11.83
CA MET A 179 -7.81 -8.41 11.07
C MET A 179 -8.64 -7.23 11.55
N PRO A 180 -8.04 -6.04 11.75
CA PRO A 180 -8.79 -4.85 12.14
C PRO A 180 -9.85 -4.48 11.12
N ILE A 181 -10.94 -3.86 11.60
CA ILE A 181 -12.06 -3.37 10.78
C ILE A 181 -12.89 -4.51 10.13
N SER A 182 -12.59 -5.77 10.44
CA SER A 182 -13.30 -6.91 9.85
C SER A 182 -14.77 -6.99 10.31
N LEU A 183 -15.03 -6.87 11.60
CA LEU A 183 -16.38 -6.95 12.15
C LEU A 183 -17.21 -5.73 11.76
N GLN A 184 -16.62 -4.53 11.84
CA GLN A 184 -17.30 -3.30 11.42
C GLN A 184 -17.70 -3.37 9.94
N LEU A 185 -16.82 -3.84 9.06
CA LEU A 185 -17.12 -4.01 7.63
C LEU A 185 -18.34 -4.92 7.41
N LEU A 186 -18.44 -6.01 8.17
CA LEU A 186 -19.56 -6.96 8.05
C LEU A 186 -20.85 -6.37 8.61
N VAL A 187 -20.80 -5.62 9.71
CA VAL A 187 -21.93 -4.86 10.26
C VAL A 187 -22.38 -3.78 9.28
N GLU A 188 -21.45 -3.04 8.70
CA GLU A 188 -21.73 -2.02 7.68
C GLU A 188 -22.40 -2.63 6.45
N ASN A 189 -21.93 -3.77 5.97
CA ASN A 189 -22.55 -4.50 4.86
C ASN A 189 -23.99 -4.88 5.17
N ALA A 190 -24.27 -5.37 6.39
CA ALA A 190 -25.63 -5.69 6.81
C ALA A 190 -26.53 -4.44 6.79
N ILE A 191 -26.05 -3.30 7.27
CA ILE A 191 -26.78 -2.02 7.31
C ILE A 191 -27.01 -1.49 5.88
N LYS A 192 -25.99 -1.56 5.04
CA LYS A 192 -26.02 -1.00 3.68
C LYS A 192 -27.02 -1.73 2.78
N HIS A 193 -27.05 -3.05 2.85
CA HIS A 193 -27.82 -3.88 1.93
C HIS A 193 -29.27 -4.19 2.38
N ASN A 194 -29.60 -3.93 3.65
CA ASN A 194 -30.92 -4.26 4.18
C ASN A 194 -31.79 -3.01 4.45
N VAL A 195 -33.10 -3.20 4.32
CA VAL A 195 -34.09 -2.21 4.77
C VAL A 195 -34.09 -2.18 6.29
N ILE A 196 -34.04 -0.97 6.85
CA ILE A 196 -34.11 -0.77 8.30
C ILE A 196 -35.30 0.13 8.60
N SER A 197 -36.34 -0.41 9.24
CA SER A 197 -37.54 0.33 9.58
C SER A 197 -38.23 -0.29 10.80
N THR A 198 -39.17 0.41 11.37
CA THR A 198 -39.96 -0.10 12.50
C THR A 198 -40.72 -1.39 12.18
N LYS A 199 -41.14 -1.57 10.91
CA LYS A 199 -41.80 -2.81 10.47
C LYS A 199 -40.81 -3.94 10.15
N HIS A 200 -39.61 -3.59 9.84
CA HIS A 200 -38.54 -4.49 9.47
C HIS A 200 -37.25 -4.10 10.22
N PRO A 201 -37.18 -4.37 11.54
CA PRO A 201 -35.96 -4.12 12.29
C PRO A 201 -34.85 -5.05 11.82
N LEU A 202 -33.63 -4.53 11.73
CA LEU A 202 -32.45 -5.31 11.36
C LEU A 202 -31.80 -5.87 12.62
N VAL A 203 -31.70 -7.20 12.69
CA VAL A 203 -30.97 -7.89 13.75
C VAL A 203 -29.69 -8.45 13.17
N ILE A 204 -28.56 -8.06 13.75
CA ILE A 204 -27.23 -8.55 13.40
C ILE A 204 -26.69 -9.32 14.58
N THR A 205 -26.24 -10.54 14.38
CA THR A 205 -25.61 -11.37 15.42
C THR A 205 -24.16 -11.57 15.11
N ILE A 206 -23.31 -11.32 16.10
CA ILE A 206 -21.87 -11.57 16.05
C ILE A 206 -21.57 -12.66 17.07
N GLU A 207 -21.07 -13.80 16.64
CA GLU A 207 -20.85 -14.91 17.55
C GLU A 207 -19.61 -15.73 17.20
N THR A 208 -18.94 -16.25 18.22
CA THR A 208 -17.83 -17.19 18.05
C THR A 208 -18.35 -18.62 17.94
N THR A 209 -17.67 -19.44 17.13
CA THR A 209 -18.03 -20.83 16.91
C THR A 209 -17.02 -21.79 17.54
N PRO A 210 -17.38 -23.07 17.76
CA PRO A 210 -16.44 -24.08 18.23
C PRO A 210 -15.29 -24.39 17.24
N ASN A 211 -15.42 -23.96 15.99
CA ASN A 211 -14.42 -24.18 14.93
C ASN A 211 -13.34 -23.09 14.89
N ASP A 212 -13.17 -22.34 15.98
CA ASP A 212 -12.19 -21.25 16.08
C ASP A 212 -12.43 -20.15 15.04
N THR A 213 -13.70 -19.85 14.78
CA THR A 213 -14.14 -18.79 13.87
C THR A 213 -15.06 -17.82 14.58
N ILE A 214 -15.22 -16.65 13.99
CA ILE A 214 -16.28 -15.68 14.33
C ILE A 214 -17.16 -15.49 13.12
N ARG A 215 -18.47 -15.43 13.32
CA ARG A 215 -19.43 -15.21 12.25
C ARG A 215 -20.33 -14.02 12.54
N VAL A 216 -20.64 -13.30 11.50
CA VAL A 216 -21.61 -12.21 11.51
C VAL A 216 -22.77 -12.61 10.63
N LEU A 217 -23.97 -12.60 11.18
CA LEU A 217 -25.17 -13.01 10.46
C LEU A 217 -26.29 -11.98 10.64
N ASN A 218 -27.06 -11.83 9.58
CA ASN A 218 -28.27 -11.02 9.59
C ASN A 218 -29.37 -11.63 8.70
N THR A 219 -30.63 -11.33 9.00
CA THR A 219 -31.74 -11.65 8.10
C THR A 219 -31.66 -10.80 6.83
N ILE A 220 -32.02 -11.40 5.69
CA ILE A 220 -31.97 -10.71 4.39
C ILE A 220 -33.29 -9.94 4.20
N GLN A 221 -33.16 -8.62 4.08
CA GLN A 221 -34.25 -7.68 3.83
C GLN A 221 -33.83 -6.68 2.75
N LEU A 222 -33.58 -7.16 1.54
CA LEU A 222 -32.94 -6.37 0.49
C LEU A 222 -33.67 -5.08 0.15
N LYS A 223 -32.92 -4.00 0.03
CA LYS A 223 -33.41 -2.74 -0.54
C LYS A 223 -33.75 -2.93 -2.00
N LYS A 224 -34.86 -2.33 -2.48
CA LYS A 224 -35.31 -2.41 -3.88
C LYS A 224 -34.32 -1.72 -4.85
N GLU A 225 -33.65 -0.70 -4.37
CA GLU A 225 -32.55 -0.04 -5.07
C GLU A 225 -31.27 -0.40 -4.30
N ALA A 226 -30.62 -1.49 -4.72
CA ALA A 226 -29.27 -1.74 -4.26
C ALA A 226 -28.41 -0.60 -4.82
N GLU A 227 -27.91 0.29 -3.95
CA GLU A 227 -26.80 1.15 -4.34
C GLU A 227 -25.74 0.23 -4.95
N GLN A 228 -25.37 0.50 -6.19
CA GLN A 228 -24.28 -0.17 -6.90
C GLN A 228 -22.95 0.14 -6.18
N GLY A 229 -22.81 -0.35 -4.97
CA GLY A 229 -21.56 -0.43 -4.25
C GLY A 229 -21.02 -1.81 -4.53
N GLU A 230 -20.13 -1.85 -5.48
CA GLU A 230 -19.32 -3.01 -5.81
C GLU A 230 -18.94 -3.71 -4.52
N GLY A 231 -19.13 -5.03 -4.43
CA GLY A 231 -18.78 -5.88 -3.27
C GLY A 231 -17.27 -5.91 -2.94
N ILE A 232 -16.61 -4.77 -3.15
CA ILE A 232 -15.17 -4.54 -2.99
C ILE A 232 -14.75 -4.80 -1.54
N GLY A 233 -15.56 -4.38 -0.55
CA GLY A 233 -15.18 -4.53 0.85
C GLY A 233 -15.02 -5.99 1.27
N LEU A 234 -15.99 -6.83 0.94
CA LEU A 234 -15.96 -8.24 1.28
C LEU A 234 -14.93 -9.01 0.44
N ALA A 235 -14.76 -8.66 -0.83
CA ALA A 235 -13.71 -9.21 -1.68
C ALA A 235 -12.31 -8.89 -1.13
N ASN A 236 -12.08 -7.64 -0.74
CA ASN A 236 -10.82 -7.22 -0.12
C ASN A 236 -10.55 -7.93 1.22
N LEU A 237 -11.58 -8.11 2.04
CA LEU A 237 -11.47 -8.88 3.29
C LEU A 237 -11.03 -10.32 3.00
N THR A 238 -11.68 -10.97 2.04
CA THR A 238 -11.38 -12.35 1.63
C THR A 238 -9.95 -12.48 1.11
N GLU A 239 -9.53 -11.58 0.24
CA GLU A 239 -8.17 -11.59 -0.32
C GLU A 239 -7.11 -11.37 0.78
N ARG A 240 -7.33 -10.42 1.67
CA ARG A 240 -6.41 -10.15 2.78
C ARG A 240 -6.32 -11.32 3.75
N TYR A 241 -7.43 -12.00 4.12
CA TYR A 241 -7.41 -13.20 4.94
C TYR A 241 -6.61 -14.33 4.29
N LYS A 242 -6.78 -14.52 2.98
CA LYS A 242 -6.01 -15.50 2.22
C LYS A 242 -4.52 -15.18 2.18
N LEU A 243 -4.16 -13.91 1.99
CA LEU A 243 -2.75 -13.48 1.92
C LEU A 243 -2.04 -13.53 3.27
N LEU A 244 -2.70 -13.05 4.35
CA LEU A 244 -2.07 -12.92 5.66
C LEU A 244 -2.09 -14.23 6.45
N PHE A 245 -3.22 -14.92 6.45
CA PHE A 245 -3.44 -16.08 7.31
C PHE A 245 -3.55 -17.40 6.55
N GLN A 246 -3.59 -17.38 5.20
CA GLN A 246 -3.85 -18.54 4.36
C GLN A 246 -5.18 -19.24 4.74
N LYS A 247 -6.15 -18.45 5.20
CA LYS A 247 -7.50 -18.88 5.57
C LYS A 247 -8.50 -18.32 4.58
N GLU A 248 -9.56 -19.09 4.33
CA GLU A 248 -10.68 -18.64 3.49
C GLU A 248 -11.77 -18.04 4.35
N VAL A 249 -12.47 -17.05 3.79
CA VAL A 249 -13.68 -16.46 4.36
C VAL A 249 -14.86 -17.23 3.78
N SER A 250 -15.71 -17.76 4.65
CA SER A 250 -16.91 -18.49 4.24
C SER A 250 -18.10 -17.52 4.16
N ILE A 251 -18.82 -17.56 3.06
CA ILE A 251 -20.01 -16.74 2.82
C ILE A 251 -21.17 -17.67 2.50
N THR A 252 -22.22 -17.62 3.30
CA THR A 252 -23.44 -18.43 3.12
C THR A 252 -24.64 -17.49 2.95
N ILE A 253 -25.41 -17.71 1.92
CA ILE A 253 -26.61 -16.94 1.59
C ILE A 253 -27.80 -17.92 1.51
N THR A 254 -28.70 -17.79 2.46
CA THR A 254 -29.98 -18.50 2.51
C THR A 254 -31.09 -17.48 2.80
N ASP A 255 -31.93 -17.71 3.79
CA ASP A 255 -32.78 -16.67 4.38
C ASP A 255 -32.00 -15.72 5.28
N ILE A 256 -30.76 -16.11 5.58
CA ILE A 256 -29.80 -15.39 6.40
C ILE A 256 -28.54 -15.16 5.55
N PHE A 257 -27.99 -13.96 5.60
CA PHE A 257 -26.65 -13.69 5.13
C PHE A 257 -25.68 -13.93 6.29
N CYS A 258 -24.70 -14.80 6.08
CA CYS A 258 -23.71 -15.18 7.07
C CYS A 258 -22.32 -15.12 6.48
N VAL A 259 -21.42 -14.40 7.13
CA VAL A 259 -19.99 -14.39 6.84
C VAL A 259 -19.23 -14.94 8.04
N GLU A 260 -18.39 -15.93 7.81
CA GLU A 260 -17.58 -16.58 8.83
C GLU A 260 -16.11 -16.40 8.51
N ILE A 261 -15.34 -15.93 9.49
CA ILE A 261 -13.91 -15.64 9.39
C ILE A 261 -13.14 -16.37 10.50
N ALA A 262 -11.93 -16.81 10.19
CA ALA A 262 -11.08 -17.52 11.15
C ALA A 262 -10.52 -16.58 12.22
N LEU A 263 -10.51 -17.02 13.47
CA LEU A 263 -9.74 -16.41 14.56
C LEU A 263 -8.37 -17.11 14.63
N ILE A 264 -7.33 -16.34 14.90
CA ILE A 264 -5.94 -16.82 14.90
C ILE A 264 -5.44 -16.87 16.34
N LYS A 265 -5.11 -18.06 16.81
CA LYS A 265 -4.66 -18.29 18.18
C LYS A 265 -3.22 -17.83 18.39
N GLU A 266 -2.34 -18.16 17.45
CA GLU A 266 -0.91 -17.88 17.50
C GLU A 266 -0.45 -17.33 16.15
N LEU A 267 0.35 -16.29 16.18
CA LEU A 267 0.95 -15.73 14.97
C LEU A 267 2.23 -16.52 14.69
N GLU A 268 2.24 -17.32 13.62
CA GLU A 268 3.47 -17.98 13.19
C GLU A 268 4.55 -16.93 12.86
N ASP A 269 5.63 -16.96 13.62
CA ASP A 269 6.68 -15.93 13.73
C ASP A 269 7.43 -15.58 12.43
N THR A 270 7.21 -16.34 11.34
CA THR A 270 8.10 -16.31 10.17
C THR A 270 7.79 -15.23 9.14
N LYS A 271 6.57 -14.72 9.07
CA LYS A 271 6.21 -13.66 8.09
C LYS A 271 6.10 -12.25 8.70
N PHE A 272 5.75 -12.15 9.97
CA PHE A 272 5.55 -10.87 10.64
C PHE A 272 6.85 -10.21 11.13
N LYS A 273 7.88 -10.97 11.51
CA LYS A 273 9.20 -10.43 11.88
C LYS A 273 9.95 -9.76 10.72
N ASN A 274 9.78 -10.24 9.50
CA ASN A 274 10.46 -9.68 8.34
C ASN A 274 9.89 -8.31 7.90
N ASN A 275 8.62 -8.03 8.15
CA ASN A 275 8.01 -6.74 7.81
C ASN A 275 8.31 -5.64 8.85
N GLN A 276 8.47 -5.98 10.13
CA GLN A 276 8.85 -5.01 11.16
C GLN A 276 10.32 -4.58 11.05
N HIS A 277 11.22 -5.43 10.52
CA HIS A 277 12.64 -5.06 10.32
C HIS A 277 12.88 -4.24 9.04
N GLN A 278 11.96 -4.20 8.09
CA GLN A 278 12.05 -3.30 6.93
C GLN A 278 11.50 -1.89 7.20
N MET A 279 10.87 -1.66 8.34
CA MET A 279 10.42 -0.35 8.81
C MET A 279 11.30 0.21 9.95
N SER A 280 12.63 0.03 9.88
CA SER A 280 13.55 0.79 10.72
C SER A 280 13.39 2.27 10.40
N PRO A 281 13.24 3.15 11.42
CA PRO A 281 13.11 4.57 11.18
C PRO A 281 14.41 5.07 10.55
N VAL A 282 14.28 5.60 9.34
CA VAL A 282 15.29 6.49 8.78
C VAL A 282 15.59 7.52 9.84
N GLN A 283 16.85 7.56 10.27
CA GLN A 283 17.42 8.46 11.25
C GLN A 283 16.81 9.86 11.11
N ALA A 284 16.01 10.24 12.10
CA ALA A 284 15.64 11.63 12.32
C ALA A 284 16.92 12.39 12.63
N GLY A 285 17.52 13.00 11.61
CA GLY A 285 18.56 13.99 11.78
C GLY A 285 18.00 15.08 12.68
N ARG A 286 18.61 15.22 13.86
CA ARG A 286 18.44 16.37 14.73
C ARG A 286 18.71 17.63 13.90
N ILE A 287 17.67 18.35 13.54
CA ILE A 287 17.80 19.77 13.25
C ILE A 287 17.59 20.45 14.58
N GLN A 288 18.70 20.84 15.16
CA GLN A 288 18.79 21.74 16.30
C GLN A 288 18.43 23.13 15.77
N CYS A 289 17.22 23.61 16.03
CA CYS A 289 16.89 25.02 15.88
C CYS A 289 17.16 25.69 17.21
N ASP A 290 18.32 26.36 17.32
CA ASP A 290 18.55 27.46 18.24
C ASP A 290 17.67 28.65 17.81
N PHE A 291 16.66 28.98 18.63
CA PHE A 291 16.22 30.35 18.96
C PHE A 291 15.38 30.29 20.24
#